data_479113ab36cc4ed469caa7bba284cc5f
#
_entry.id   479113ab36cc4ed469caa7bba284cc5f
#
_cell.length_a   1.000
_cell.length_b   1.000
_cell.length_c   1.000
_cell.angle_alpha   90.00
_cell.angle_beta   90.00
_cell.angle_gamma   90.00
#
_symmetry.space_group_name_H-M   'P 1'
#
loop_
_entity.id
_entity.type
_entity.pdbx_description
1 polymer ?
#
loop_
_entity_poly.entity_id
_entity_poly.type
_entity_poly.pdbx_seq_one_letter_code
_entity_poly.pdbx_strand_id
1 'polypeptide(L)'
;MEPRLFDAHCHLDLMTYPNAVADETAAIGLGVFDCGVDPRDFAATKKRASRYPNIIAGVGLHPWWLADGRCGPAEVNLLCEVATQERYIGEVGLDFSARFAGSEPVQIQALDRLCDALAQHPLSGRVISIHAIRSAGAVLDVFESHGPLIPNPDSPAIIFHWFSGTSDELVRARNAGCYFSVNERMLASKRGREYARQIPLDRLLLETDAPAEANTETSAQSLIRSLTRTSMRIASLKNCDAKRIESVVLANARSIFDLR
;
A
#
# COMPACT_ATOMS: atom_id res chain seq x y z
N MET A 1 -17.18 3.62 -14.79
CA MET A 1 -16.27 3.14 -15.88
C MET A 1 -15.22 2.26 -15.22
N GLU A 2 -15.00 1.06 -15.73
CA GLU A 2 -13.94 0.20 -15.17
C GLU A 2 -12.55 0.85 -15.32
N PRO A 3 -11.72 0.81 -14.28
CA PRO A 3 -10.38 1.36 -14.35
C PRO A 3 -9.52 0.70 -15.43
N ARG A 4 -8.74 1.52 -16.16
CA ARG A 4 -7.74 1.06 -17.15
C ARG A 4 -6.37 0.83 -16.53
N LEU A 5 -6.07 1.55 -15.47
CA LEU A 5 -4.91 1.40 -14.59
C LEU A 5 -5.36 1.54 -13.14
N PHE A 6 -4.59 1.00 -12.23
CA PHE A 6 -4.83 1.08 -10.79
C PHE A 6 -3.55 1.47 -10.07
N ASP A 7 -3.66 2.52 -9.26
CA ASP A 7 -2.62 2.96 -8.33
C ASP A 7 -2.84 2.26 -6.99
N ALA A 8 -2.00 1.29 -6.68
CA ALA A 8 -2.17 0.43 -5.50
C ALA A 8 -1.66 1.06 -4.20
N HIS A 9 -1.13 2.28 -4.25
CA HIS A 9 -0.73 3.05 -3.07
C HIS A 9 -0.56 4.54 -3.41
N CYS A 10 -1.45 5.35 -2.89
CA CYS A 10 -1.49 6.79 -3.10
C CYS A 10 -2.11 7.46 -1.87
N HIS A 11 -1.81 8.73 -1.61
CA HIS A 11 -2.30 9.50 -0.47
C HIS A 11 -3.03 10.76 -0.96
N LEU A 12 -4.29 10.62 -1.39
CA LEU A 12 -5.07 11.76 -1.85
C LEU A 12 -5.23 12.85 -0.78
N ASP A 13 -5.39 12.44 0.49
CA ASP A 13 -5.53 13.38 1.61
C ASP A 13 -4.31 14.26 1.84
N LEU A 14 -3.14 13.85 1.38
CA LEU A 14 -1.91 14.64 1.47
C LEU A 14 -1.71 15.60 0.29
N MET A 15 -2.58 15.57 -0.74
CA MET A 15 -2.52 16.47 -1.89
C MET A 15 -3.18 17.81 -1.56
N THR A 16 -2.77 18.88 -2.23
CA THR A 16 -3.34 20.23 -2.06
C THR A 16 -4.84 20.27 -2.37
N TYR A 17 -5.27 19.54 -3.42
CA TYR A 17 -6.66 19.54 -3.90
C TYR A 17 -7.21 18.11 -4.06
N PRO A 18 -7.43 17.36 -2.96
CA PRO A 18 -7.77 15.93 -3.03
C PRO A 18 -9.07 15.64 -3.78
N ASN A 19 -10.09 16.49 -3.66
CA ASN A 19 -11.35 16.31 -4.38
C ASN A 19 -11.21 16.56 -5.89
N ALA A 20 -10.43 17.56 -6.29
CA ALA A 20 -10.18 17.82 -7.73
C ALA A 20 -9.42 16.65 -8.36
N VAL A 21 -8.42 16.10 -7.68
CA VAL A 21 -7.70 14.91 -8.16
C VAL A 21 -8.62 13.70 -8.23
N ALA A 22 -9.53 13.52 -7.26
CA ALA A 22 -10.54 12.47 -7.29
C ALA A 22 -11.47 12.59 -8.50
N ASP A 23 -11.98 13.80 -8.80
CA ASP A 23 -12.78 14.08 -10.00
C ASP A 23 -12.00 13.72 -11.28
N GLU A 24 -10.74 14.17 -11.37
CA GLU A 24 -9.87 13.88 -12.51
C GLU A 24 -9.61 12.37 -12.67
N THR A 25 -9.31 11.63 -11.58
CA THR A 25 -9.06 10.18 -11.64
C THR A 25 -10.30 9.44 -12.17
N ALA A 26 -11.49 9.82 -11.73
CA ALA A 26 -12.73 9.25 -12.20
C ALA A 26 -12.95 9.53 -13.70
N ALA A 27 -12.68 10.76 -14.15
CA ALA A 27 -12.86 11.18 -15.55
C ALA A 27 -11.94 10.42 -16.52
N ILE A 28 -10.73 10.04 -16.09
CA ILE A 28 -9.73 9.35 -16.94
C ILE A 28 -9.70 7.82 -16.75
N GLY A 29 -10.51 7.28 -15.84
CA GLY A 29 -10.56 5.84 -15.55
C GLY A 29 -9.32 5.32 -14.83
N LEU A 30 -8.75 6.11 -13.91
CA LEU A 30 -7.68 5.67 -13.00
C LEU A 30 -8.29 5.19 -11.68
N GLY A 31 -8.09 3.91 -11.33
CA GLY A 31 -8.41 3.41 -10.00
C GLY A 31 -7.32 3.78 -9.00
N VAL A 32 -7.70 4.04 -7.75
CA VAL A 32 -6.77 4.46 -6.69
C VAL A 32 -7.08 3.77 -5.38
N PHE A 33 -6.06 3.20 -4.75
CA PHE A 33 -6.10 2.87 -3.34
C PHE A 33 -5.55 4.06 -2.55
N ASP A 34 -6.46 4.81 -1.94
CA ASP A 34 -6.18 6.00 -1.13
C ASP A 34 -5.83 5.57 0.29
N CYS A 35 -4.54 5.44 0.57
CA CYS A 35 -4.00 4.99 1.83
C CYS A 35 -4.00 6.13 2.86
N GLY A 36 -4.73 5.97 3.96
CA GLY A 36 -4.71 6.90 5.08
C GLY A 36 -3.43 6.81 5.89
N VAL A 37 -3.06 7.88 6.57
CA VAL A 37 -1.86 7.96 7.42
C VAL A 37 -2.21 8.29 8.89
N ASP A 38 -3.44 8.69 9.14
CA ASP A 38 -4.02 8.97 10.45
C ASP A 38 -5.45 8.43 10.54
N PRO A 39 -5.78 7.56 11.50
CA PRO A 39 -7.11 6.98 11.60
C PRO A 39 -8.20 8.02 11.91
N ARG A 40 -7.85 9.20 12.43
CA ARG A 40 -8.78 10.31 12.68
C ARG A 40 -9.38 10.88 11.38
N ASP A 41 -8.65 10.81 10.28
CA ASP A 41 -9.06 11.36 8.99
C ASP A 41 -9.89 10.36 8.16
N PHE A 42 -9.92 9.07 8.55
CA PHE A 42 -10.54 8.01 7.77
C PHE A 42 -12.01 8.25 7.42
N ALA A 43 -12.79 8.82 8.33
CA ALA A 43 -14.20 9.11 8.05
C ALA A 43 -14.37 10.09 6.87
N ALA A 44 -13.48 11.08 6.75
CA ALA A 44 -13.48 12.04 5.66
C ALA A 44 -13.03 11.37 4.34
N THR A 45 -11.96 10.57 4.39
CA THR A 45 -11.46 9.78 3.25
C THR A 45 -12.52 8.83 2.73
N LYS A 46 -13.17 8.07 3.60
CA LYS A 46 -14.26 7.15 3.25
C LYS A 46 -15.46 7.87 2.64
N LYS A 47 -15.82 9.04 3.20
CA LYS A 47 -16.90 9.90 2.64
C LYS A 47 -16.53 10.41 1.24
N ARG A 48 -15.25 10.76 0.99
CA ARG A 48 -14.80 11.13 -0.36
C ARG A 48 -14.90 9.92 -1.28
N ALA A 49 -14.30 8.80 -0.94
CA ALA A 49 -14.29 7.57 -1.74
C ALA A 49 -15.72 7.10 -2.10
N SER A 50 -16.70 7.28 -1.21
CA SER A 50 -18.09 6.88 -1.48
C SER A 50 -18.72 7.59 -2.69
N ARG A 51 -18.14 8.70 -3.17
CA ARG A 51 -18.60 9.44 -4.35
C ARG A 51 -17.98 8.94 -5.65
N TYR A 52 -16.91 8.13 -5.56
CA TYR A 52 -16.10 7.74 -6.70
C TYR A 52 -15.88 6.22 -6.68
N PRO A 53 -16.52 5.46 -7.58
CA PRO A 53 -16.40 3.98 -7.60
C PRO A 53 -14.98 3.48 -7.95
N ASN A 54 -14.12 4.36 -8.44
CA ASN A 54 -12.71 4.08 -8.76
C ASN A 54 -11.76 4.36 -7.59
N ILE A 55 -12.22 4.87 -6.45
CA ILE A 55 -11.39 5.16 -5.28
C ILE A 55 -11.76 4.21 -4.14
N ILE A 56 -10.77 3.56 -3.59
CA ILE A 56 -10.88 2.69 -2.41
C ILE A 56 -10.15 3.38 -1.27
N ALA A 57 -10.86 3.63 -0.16
CA ALA A 57 -10.27 4.23 1.04
C ALA A 57 -9.68 3.16 1.95
N GLY A 58 -8.44 3.35 2.38
CA GLY A 58 -7.77 2.56 3.40
C GLY A 58 -7.65 3.29 4.72
N VAL A 59 -8.00 2.63 5.84
CA VAL A 59 -7.69 3.16 7.17
C VAL A 59 -6.23 2.86 7.50
N GLY A 60 -5.47 3.88 7.90
CA GLY A 60 -4.05 3.72 8.19
C GLY A 60 -3.58 4.50 9.40
N LEU A 61 -2.39 4.13 9.85
CA LEU A 61 -1.59 4.84 10.84
C LEU A 61 -0.12 4.67 10.44
N HIS A 62 0.42 5.71 9.83
CA HIS A 62 1.78 5.67 9.31
C HIS A 62 2.81 5.59 10.44
N PRO A 63 3.83 4.73 10.37
CA PRO A 63 4.81 4.54 11.45
C PRO A 63 5.58 5.82 11.82
N TRP A 64 5.77 6.76 10.90
CA TRP A 64 6.38 8.06 11.20
C TRP A 64 5.61 8.87 12.22
N TRP A 65 4.28 8.81 12.18
CA TRP A 65 3.40 9.59 13.07
C TRP A 65 3.35 9.03 14.48
N LEU A 66 3.66 7.74 14.63
CA LEU A 66 3.95 7.14 15.94
C LEU A 66 5.34 7.55 16.43
N ALA A 67 6.33 7.51 15.54
CA ALA A 67 7.72 7.76 15.89
C ALA A 67 7.98 9.22 16.28
N ASP A 68 7.28 10.18 15.68
CA ASP A 68 7.43 11.62 15.96
C ASP A 68 6.37 12.17 16.95
N GLY A 69 5.52 11.30 17.49
CA GLY A 69 4.54 11.63 18.53
C GLY A 69 3.29 12.36 18.05
N ARG A 70 3.03 12.47 16.74
CA ARG A 70 1.76 12.99 16.20
C ARG A 70 0.59 12.09 16.53
N CYS A 71 0.83 10.80 16.63
CA CYS A 71 -0.10 9.77 17.06
C CYS A 71 0.45 8.99 18.26
N GLY A 72 -0.44 8.47 19.08
CA GLY A 72 -0.11 7.71 20.28
C GLY A 72 -1.09 6.57 20.53
N PRO A 73 -1.19 6.09 21.78
CA PRO A 73 -2.06 4.96 22.11
C PRO A 73 -3.54 5.15 21.77
N ALA A 74 -4.03 6.38 21.78
CA ALA A 74 -5.43 6.68 21.43
C ALA A 74 -5.68 6.43 19.93
N GLU A 75 -4.78 6.87 19.06
CA GLU A 75 -4.89 6.67 17.61
C GLU A 75 -4.66 5.20 17.24
N VAL A 76 -3.80 4.47 17.95
CA VAL A 76 -3.65 3.01 17.80
C VAL A 76 -4.95 2.30 18.16
N ASN A 77 -5.62 2.69 19.26
CA ASN A 77 -6.92 2.13 19.63
C ASN A 77 -7.97 2.40 18.56
N LEU A 78 -8.04 3.64 18.07
CA LEU A 78 -8.97 4.02 17.01
C LEU A 78 -8.70 3.25 15.70
N LEU A 79 -7.42 3.10 15.31
CA LEU A 79 -7.04 2.27 14.15
C LEU A 79 -7.58 0.84 14.33
N CYS A 80 -7.30 0.20 15.46
CA CYS A 80 -7.74 -1.18 15.74
C CYS A 80 -9.28 -1.30 15.69
N GLU A 81 -10.00 -0.37 16.32
CA GLU A 81 -11.47 -0.36 16.30
C GLU A 81 -12.01 -0.26 14.87
N VAL A 82 -11.57 0.73 14.11
CA VAL A 82 -12.04 0.96 12.73
C VAL A 82 -11.65 -0.18 11.82
N ALA A 83 -10.40 -0.66 11.89
CA ALA A 83 -9.88 -1.71 11.01
C ALA A 83 -10.62 -3.04 11.15
N THR A 84 -11.25 -3.34 12.31
CA THR A 84 -12.07 -4.55 12.46
C THR A 84 -13.28 -4.59 11.53
N GLN A 85 -13.77 -3.42 11.10
CA GLN A 85 -14.95 -3.26 10.23
C GLN A 85 -14.57 -3.00 8.76
N GLU A 86 -13.26 -2.84 8.45
CA GLU A 86 -12.82 -2.41 7.13
C GLU A 86 -12.02 -3.51 6.41
N ARG A 87 -12.25 -3.63 5.09
CA ARG A 87 -11.49 -4.54 4.24
C ARG A 87 -10.12 -3.98 3.85
N TYR A 88 -10.00 -2.67 3.76
CA TYR A 88 -8.86 -1.98 3.19
C TYR A 88 -8.12 -1.21 4.27
N ILE A 89 -6.88 -1.63 4.53
CA ILE A 89 -6.02 -1.08 5.57
C ILE A 89 -4.74 -0.58 4.90
N GLY A 90 -4.34 0.62 5.21
CA GLY A 90 -3.12 1.22 4.67
C GLY A 90 -3.16 2.76 4.80
N GLU A 91 -2.04 3.33 5.08
CA GLU A 91 -0.71 2.75 5.24
C GLU A 91 -0.46 2.42 6.71
N VAL A 92 0.06 1.24 6.97
CA VAL A 92 0.53 0.80 8.29
C VAL A 92 1.88 0.13 8.14
N GLY A 93 2.62 -0.10 9.21
CA GLY A 93 3.88 -0.82 9.12
C GLY A 93 4.97 -0.28 10.04
N LEU A 94 6.23 -0.47 9.62
CA LEU A 94 7.42 -0.19 10.44
C LEU A 94 8.47 0.60 9.64
N ASP A 95 9.12 1.57 10.29
CA ASP A 95 10.28 2.29 9.75
C ASP A 95 11.42 2.28 10.78
N PHE A 96 12.46 1.49 10.51
CA PHE A 96 13.68 1.38 11.33
C PHE A 96 14.82 2.19 10.71
N SER A 97 14.52 3.25 9.97
CA SER A 97 15.55 4.17 9.52
C SER A 97 16.18 4.93 10.70
N ALA A 98 17.41 5.39 10.51
CA ALA A 98 18.11 6.13 11.55
C ALA A 98 17.39 7.40 12.02
N ARG A 99 16.50 7.96 11.18
CA ARG A 99 15.66 9.11 11.53
C ARG A 99 14.73 8.82 12.71
N PHE A 100 14.27 7.58 12.83
CA PHE A 100 13.28 7.14 13.84
C PHE A 100 13.84 6.16 14.85
N ALA A 101 15.19 6.11 15.00
CA ALA A 101 15.85 5.24 15.95
C ALA A 101 15.29 5.44 17.38
N GLY A 102 15.01 4.31 18.04
CA GLY A 102 14.40 4.28 19.38
C GLY A 102 12.89 4.22 19.40
N SER A 103 12.21 4.37 18.25
CA SER A 103 10.75 4.23 18.13
C SER A 103 10.30 2.82 17.72
N GLU A 104 11.24 1.92 17.43
CA GLU A 104 10.95 0.56 16.98
C GLU A 104 9.96 -0.18 17.91
N PRO A 105 10.09 -0.13 19.25
CA PRO A 105 9.15 -0.84 20.13
C PRO A 105 7.72 -0.35 20.02
N VAL A 106 7.49 0.98 19.93
CA VAL A 106 6.14 1.53 19.82
C VAL A 106 5.51 1.22 18.47
N GLN A 107 6.29 1.23 17.40
CA GLN A 107 5.82 0.85 16.06
C GLN A 107 5.46 -0.63 16.00
N ILE A 108 6.32 -1.53 16.53
CA ILE A 108 6.06 -2.98 16.59
C ILE A 108 4.79 -3.24 17.41
N GLN A 109 4.67 -2.62 18.59
CA GLN A 109 3.49 -2.78 19.44
C GLN A 109 2.20 -2.34 18.75
N ALA A 110 2.24 -1.25 17.98
CA ALA A 110 1.08 -0.78 17.25
C ALA A 110 0.66 -1.75 16.13
N LEU A 111 1.63 -2.27 15.36
CA LEU A 111 1.35 -3.25 14.31
C LEU A 111 0.85 -4.59 14.90
N ASP A 112 1.47 -5.05 15.98
CA ASP A 112 1.08 -6.27 16.70
C ASP A 112 -0.37 -6.19 17.23
N ARG A 113 -0.72 -5.07 17.86
CA ARG A 113 -2.10 -4.82 18.33
C ARG A 113 -3.12 -4.75 17.18
N LEU A 114 -2.74 -4.18 16.04
CA LEU A 114 -3.57 -4.21 14.84
C LEU A 114 -3.79 -5.66 14.39
N CYS A 115 -2.73 -6.46 14.29
CA CYS A 115 -2.83 -7.86 13.90
C CYS A 115 -3.69 -8.68 14.87
N ASP A 116 -3.57 -8.46 16.19
CA ASP A 116 -4.46 -9.04 17.20
C ASP A 116 -5.94 -8.72 16.95
N ALA A 117 -6.24 -7.43 16.73
CA ALA A 117 -7.60 -6.99 16.46
C ALA A 117 -8.18 -7.62 15.19
N LEU A 118 -7.36 -7.71 14.13
CA LEU A 118 -7.77 -8.31 12.85
C LEU A 118 -7.98 -9.83 12.97
N ALA A 119 -7.15 -10.53 13.75
CA ALA A 119 -7.27 -11.96 14.00
C ALA A 119 -8.55 -12.31 14.77
N GLN A 120 -8.93 -11.46 15.74
CA GLN A 120 -10.17 -11.61 16.51
C GLN A 120 -11.43 -11.27 15.70
N HIS A 121 -11.29 -10.50 14.61
CA HIS A 121 -12.39 -10.06 13.75
C HIS A 121 -12.08 -10.42 12.28
N PRO A 122 -12.09 -11.71 11.91
CA PRO A 122 -11.75 -12.13 10.56
C PRO A 122 -12.76 -11.56 9.54
N LEU A 123 -12.21 -11.00 8.46
CA LEU A 123 -12.98 -10.45 7.35
C LEU A 123 -12.32 -10.87 6.04
N SER A 124 -13.03 -11.69 5.28
CA SER A 124 -12.51 -12.22 4.00
C SER A 124 -12.21 -11.11 2.99
N GLY A 125 -11.15 -11.30 2.22
CA GLY A 125 -10.72 -10.36 1.18
C GLY A 125 -10.11 -9.08 1.74
N ARG A 126 -9.59 -9.08 2.96
CA ARG A 126 -8.88 -7.94 3.53
C ARG A 126 -7.57 -7.67 2.75
N VAL A 127 -7.26 -6.40 2.53
CA VAL A 127 -6.03 -5.95 1.88
C VAL A 127 -5.30 -5.00 2.82
N ILE A 128 -4.01 -5.22 3.01
CA ILE A 128 -3.18 -4.40 3.90
C ILE A 128 -1.97 -3.89 3.13
N SER A 129 -1.83 -2.56 2.99
CA SER A 129 -0.65 -1.92 2.40
C SER A 129 0.35 -1.53 3.47
N ILE A 130 1.59 -2.04 3.31
CA ILE A 130 2.63 -2.04 4.33
C ILE A 130 3.80 -1.15 3.97
N HIS A 131 4.10 -0.20 4.85
CA HIS A 131 5.37 0.51 4.92
C HIS A 131 6.44 -0.36 5.58
N ALA A 132 7.59 -0.54 4.95
CA ALA A 132 8.68 -1.34 5.51
C ALA A 132 10.06 -0.81 5.12
N ILE A 133 10.62 0.09 5.94
CA ILE A 133 11.99 0.58 5.75
C ILE A 133 12.92 -0.07 6.78
N ARG A 134 13.87 -0.91 6.32
CA ARG A 134 14.79 -1.71 7.17
C ARG A 134 14.06 -2.61 8.17
N SER A 135 12.83 -2.98 7.89
CA SER A 135 11.93 -3.66 8.83
C SER A 135 11.08 -4.76 8.20
N ALA A 136 11.33 -5.11 6.93
CA ALA A 136 10.51 -6.10 6.24
C ALA A 136 10.49 -7.46 6.97
N GLY A 137 11.63 -7.89 7.56
CA GLY A 137 11.69 -9.09 8.40
C GLY A 137 10.81 -8.97 9.64
N ALA A 138 10.89 -7.85 10.36
CA ALA A 138 10.08 -7.62 11.56
C ALA A 138 8.57 -7.53 11.24
N VAL A 139 8.21 -6.94 10.11
CA VAL A 139 6.81 -6.95 9.62
C VAL A 139 6.33 -8.38 9.41
N LEU A 140 7.11 -9.21 8.72
CA LEU A 140 6.77 -10.62 8.49
C LEU A 140 6.69 -11.40 9.80
N ASP A 141 7.60 -11.16 10.76
CA ASP A 141 7.58 -11.80 12.09
C ASP A 141 6.28 -11.47 12.83
N VAL A 142 5.84 -10.21 12.83
CA VAL A 142 4.58 -9.81 13.47
C VAL A 142 3.39 -10.52 12.80
N PHE A 143 3.28 -10.49 11.48
CA PHE A 143 2.15 -11.15 10.82
C PHE A 143 2.14 -12.67 11.04
N GLU A 144 3.29 -13.34 10.97
CA GLU A 144 3.40 -14.79 11.17
C GLU A 144 3.09 -15.21 12.62
N SER A 145 3.32 -14.34 13.61
CA SER A 145 2.94 -14.61 15.01
C SER A 145 1.42 -14.70 15.22
N HIS A 146 0.64 -14.08 14.33
CA HIS A 146 -0.84 -14.11 14.33
C HIS A 146 -1.45 -15.12 13.37
N GLY A 147 -0.64 -15.93 12.71
CA GLY A 147 -1.09 -17.00 11.82
C GLY A 147 -0.26 -17.09 10.53
N PRO A 148 -0.40 -18.18 9.80
CA PRO A 148 0.38 -18.37 8.59
C PRO A 148 -0.03 -17.36 7.50
N LEU A 149 0.96 -16.69 6.90
CA LEU A 149 0.77 -15.80 5.74
C LEU A 149 0.49 -16.55 4.43
N ILE A 150 0.33 -17.89 4.49
CA ILE A 150 0.03 -18.70 3.30
C ILE A 150 -1.30 -18.22 2.72
N PRO A 151 -1.33 -17.86 1.43
CA PRO A 151 -2.54 -17.37 0.81
C PRO A 151 -3.67 -18.37 0.91
N ASN A 152 -4.74 -17.99 1.56
CA ASN A 152 -6.02 -18.66 1.57
C ASN A 152 -7.14 -17.61 1.49
N PRO A 153 -8.39 -17.98 1.18
CA PRO A 153 -9.47 -16.99 1.03
C PRO A 153 -9.72 -16.10 2.24
N ASP A 154 -9.31 -16.55 3.43
CA ASP A 154 -9.52 -15.84 4.70
C ASP A 154 -8.28 -15.06 5.17
N SER A 155 -7.12 -15.30 4.55
CA SER A 155 -5.91 -14.54 4.84
C SER A 155 -5.94 -13.18 4.16
N PRO A 156 -5.44 -12.11 4.81
CA PRO A 156 -5.32 -10.82 4.16
C PRO A 156 -4.31 -10.83 3.02
N ALA A 157 -4.58 -10.11 1.94
CA ALA A 157 -3.59 -9.80 0.91
C ALA A 157 -2.64 -8.72 1.46
N ILE A 158 -1.40 -9.10 1.73
CA ILE A 158 -0.36 -8.18 2.20
C ILE A 158 0.34 -7.58 0.99
N ILE A 159 0.41 -6.25 0.91
CA ILE A 159 1.13 -5.51 -0.12
C ILE A 159 2.32 -4.81 0.54
N PHE A 160 3.53 -5.21 0.21
CA PHE A 160 4.69 -4.38 0.48
C PHE A 160 4.75 -3.27 -0.55
N HIS A 161 4.42 -2.05 -0.15
CA HIS A 161 4.63 -0.92 -1.02
C HIS A 161 6.12 -0.54 -1.02
N TRP A 162 6.63 -0.11 -2.19
CA TRP A 162 8.03 0.29 -2.38
C TRP A 162 9.04 -0.58 -1.61
N PHE A 163 9.02 -1.89 -1.84
CA PHE A 163 9.87 -2.83 -1.10
C PHE A 163 11.35 -2.44 -1.14
N SER A 164 11.96 -2.28 0.03
CA SER A 164 13.35 -1.84 0.19
C SER A 164 14.20 -2.74 1.11
N GLY A 165 13.68 -3.89 1.53
CA GLY A 165 14.34 -4.87 2.40
C GLY A 165 15.58 -5.53 1.77
N THR A 166 16.08 -6.58 2.42
CA THR A 166 17.16 -7.44 1.92
C THR A 166 16.65 -8.44 0.89
N SER A 167 17.56 -9.12 0.19
CA SER A 167 17.19 -10.17 -0.76
C SER A 167 16.53 -11.37 -0.07
N ASP A 168 16.97 -11.73 1.14
CA ASP A 168 16.38 -12.83 1.90
C ASP A 168 14.96 -12.49 2.37
N GLU A 169 14.73 -11.24 2.79
CA GLU A 169 13.40 -10.74 3.14
C GLU A 169 12.47 -10.73 1.90
N LEU A 170 12.98 -10.36 0.71
CA LEU A 170 12.20 -10.45 -0.52
C LEU A 170 11.78 -11.91 -0.82
N VAL A 171 12.70 -12.85 -0.66
CA VAL A 171 12.41 -14.29 -0.86
C VAL A 171 11.35 -14.75 0.15
N ARG A 172 11.51 -14.39 1.43
CA ARG A 172 10.53 -14.72 2.48
C ARG A 172 9.15 -14.14 2.18
N ALA A 173 9.05 -12.86 1.84
CA ALA A 173 7.79 -12.20 1.50
C ALA A 173 7.12 -12.83 0.25
N ARG A 174 7.90 -13.18 -0.77
CA ARG A 174 7.40 -13.91 -1.95
C ARG A 174 6.85 -15.28 -1.59
N ASN A 175 7.56 -16.05 -0.78
CA ASN A 175 7.13 -17.39 -0.33
C ASN A 175 5.87 -17.30 0.55
N ALA A 176 5.71 -16.23 1.30
CA ALA A 176 4.49 -15.91 2.04
C ALA A 176 3.33 -15.43 1.15
N GLY A 177 3.53 -15.31 -0.17
CA GLY A 177 2.50 -14.91 -1.14
C GLY A 177 2.15 -13.43 -1.13
N CYS A 178 3.00 -12.59 -0.54
CA CYS A 178 2.79 -11.14 -0.53
C CYS A 178 2.80 -10.53 -1.93
N TYR A 179 2.03 -9.46 -2.11
CA TYR A 179 2.09 -8.58 -3.26
C TYR A 179 3.15 -7.51 -3.08
N PHE A 180 3.57 -6.91 -4.19
CA PHE A 180 4.58 -5.84 -4.20
C PHE A 180 4.12 -4.76 -5.16
N SER A 181 3.90 -3.56 -4.67
CA SER A 181 3.66 -2.41 -5.53
C SER A 181 4.96 -1.65 -5.80
N VAL A 182 5.14 -1.27 -7.05
CA VAL A 182 6.39 -0.72 -7.58
C VAL A 182 6.13 0.66 -8.16
N ASN A 183 6.99 1.62 -7.80
CA ASN A 183 6.96 2.98 -8.28
C ASN A 183 8.26 3.40 -9.00
N GLU A 184 8.29 4.59 -9.61
CA GLU A 184 9.46 5.12 -10.32
C GLU A 184 10.67 5.31 -9.40
N ARG A 185 10.44 5.71 -8.13
CA ARG A 185 11.50 5.97 -7.14
C ARG A 185 12.21 4.68 -6.76
N MET A 186 11.46 3.59 -6.56
CA MET A 186 12.04 2.25 -6.36
C MET A 186 12.96 1.86 -7.53
N LEU A 187 12.50 2.07 -8.76
CA LEU A 187 13.25 1.73 -9.98
C LEU A 187 14.45 2.65 -10.26
N ALA A 188 14.60 3.77 -9.56
CA ALA A 188 15.77 4.62 -9.67
C ALA A 188 17.05 3.91 -9.16
N SER A 189 16.92 3.06 -8.13
CA SER A 189 18.04 2.31 -7.56
C SER A 189 18.35 1.02 -8.33
N LYS A 190 19.63 0.58 -8.31
CA LYS A 190 20.02 -0.72 -8.89
C LYS A 190 19.31 -1.88 -8.17
N ARG A 191 19.24 -1.83 -6.84
CA ARG A 191 18.57 -2.83 -6.02
C ARG A 191 17.08 -2.92 -6.31
N GLY A 192 16.39 -1.78 -6.39
CA GLY A 192 14.96 -1.77 -6.71
C GLY A 192 14.64 -2.33 -8.10
N ARG A 193 15.50 -2.06 -9.09
CA ARG A 193 15.36 -2.69 -10.41
C ARG A 193 15.55 -4.21 -10.37
N GLU A 194 16.50 -4.69 -9.58
CA GLU A 194 16.71 -6.12 -9.41
C GLU A 194 15.52 -6.79 -8.69
N TYR A 195 14.98 -6.15 -7.66
CA TYR A 195 13.78 -6.63 -7.00
C TYR A 195 12.56 -6.65 -7.93
N ALA A 196 12.34 -5.59 -8.68
CA ALA A 196 11.26 -5.57 -9.68
C ALA A 196 11.39 -6.70 -10.73
N ARG A 197 12.64 -7.09 -11.11
CA ARG A 197 12.88 -8.25 -11.97
C ARG A 197 12.48 -9.56 -11.31
N GLN A 198 12.74 -9.71 -10.00
CA GLN A 198 12.51 -10.95 -9.24
C GLN A 198 11.07 -11.11 -8.74
N ILE A 199 10.31 -10.02 -8.57
CA ILE A 199 8.89 -10.09 -8.18
C ILE A 199 8.11 -10.89 -9.24
N PRO A 200 7.35 -11.94 -8.82
CA PRO A 200 6.50 -12.70 -9.74
C PRO A 200 5.43 -11.80 -10.39
N LEU A 201 5.11 -12.06 -11.65
CA LEU A 201 4.12 -11.26 -12.38
C LEU A 201 2.74 -11.27 -11.70
N ASP A 202 2.33 -12.39 -11.13
CA ASP A 202 1.05 -12.58 -10.43
C ASP A 202 1.01 -11.97 -9.02
N ARG A 203 2.11 -11.34 -8.58
CA ARG A 203 2.23 -10.63 -7.30
C ARG A 203 2.66 -9.18 -7.48
N LEU A 204 2.71 -8.71 -8.74
CA LEU A 204 3.17 -7.37 -9.09
C LEU A 204 1.97 -6.41 -9.14
N LEU A 205 2.12 -5.25 -8.52
CA LEU A 205 1.23 -4.10 -8.60
C LEU A 205 2.03 -2.85 -9.01
N LEU A 206 1.33 -1.82 -9.46
CA LEU A 206 1.92 -0.49 -9.69
C LEU A 206 1.39 0.49 -8.65
N GLU A 207 2.22 1.46 -8.30
CA GLU A 207 1.86 2.54 -7.42
C GLU A 207 2.54 3.85 -7.81
N THR A 208 2.07 4.96 -7.27
CA THR A 208 2.79 6.24 -7.35
C THR A 208 3.44 6.63 -6.03
N ASP A 209 2.81 6.28 -4.92
CA ASP A 209 3.14 6.78 -3.58
C ASP A 209 3.16 8.32 -3.59
N ALA A 210 2.18 8.90 -4.27
CA ALA A 210 2.01 10.34 -4.41
C ALA A 210 1.09 10.90 -3.30
N PRO A 211 1.34 12.14 -2.86
CA PRO A 211 2.39 13.06 -3.31
C PRO A 211 3.74 12.72 -2.66
N ALA A 212 4.84 13.16 -3.28
CA ALA A 212 6.19 12.98 -2.71
C ALA A 212 6.37 13.76 -1.39
N GLU A 213 5.67 14.88 -1.26
CA GLU A 213 5.61 15.74 -0.08
C GLU A 213 4.17 16.20 0.12
N ALA A 214 3.72 16.28 1.38
CA ALA A 214 2.39 16.77 1.70
C ALA A 214 2.13 18.17 1.15
N ASN A 215 0.88 18.47 0.81
CA ASN A 215 0.43 19.73 0.20
C ASN A 215 1.09 20.06 -1.15
N THR A 216 1.49 19.03 -1.90
CA THR A 216 1.96 19.19 -3.28
C THR A 216 0.79 19.17 -4.26
N GLU A 217 0.83 20.09 -5.23
CA GLU A 217 -0.11 20.03 -6.36
C GLU A 217 0.15 18.79 -7.19
N THR A 218 -0.87 17.95 -7.30
CA THR A 218 -0.84 16.71 -8.05
C THR A 218 -2.04 16.66 -8.97
N SER A 219 -1.91 16.07 -10.14
CA SER A 219 -3.02 15.83 -11.07
C SER A 219 -3.12 14.35 -11.41
N ALA A 220 -4.32 13.88 -11.72
CA ALA A 220 -4.52 12.50 -12.18
C ALA A 220 -3.67 12.17 -13.42
N GLN A 221 -3.43 13.16 -14.29
CA GLN A 221 -2.57 13.00 -15.44
C GLN A 221 -1.10 12.76 -15.06
N SER A 222 -0.62 13.34 -13.94
CA SER A 222 0.73 13.07 -13.43
C SER A 222 0.84 11.65 -12.85
N LEU A 223 -0.21 11.17 -12.15
CA LEU A 223 -0.27 9.81 -11.64
C LEU A 223 -0.23 8.78 -12.77
N ILE A 224 -1.08 8.92 -13.79
CA ILE A 224 -1.07 8.02 -14.96
C ILE A 224 0.29 8.02 -15.67
N ARG A 225 0.90 9.18 -15.86
CA ARG A 225 2.23 9.24 -16.49
C ARG A 225 3.28 8.48 -15.68
N SER A 226 3.25 8.59 -14.35
CA SER A 226 4.16 7.85 -13.47
C SER A 226 3.94 6.35 -13.57
N LEU A 227 2.69 5.88 -13.45
CA LEU A 227 2.34 4.46 -13.58
C LEU A 227 2.74 3.89 -14.95
N THR A 228 2.47 4.63 -16.04
CA THR A 228 2.85 4.22 -17.39
C THR A 228 4.37 4.10 -17.55
N ARG A 229 5.15 5.08 -17.03
CA ARG A 229 6.61 4.99 -17.06
C ARG A 229 7.13 3.82 -16.23
N THR A 230 6.50 3.55 -15.08
CA THR A 230 6.83 2.40 -14.23
C THR A 230 6.57 1.10 -14.98
N SER A 231 5.41 0.94 -15.63
CA SER A 231 5.08 -0.26 -16.41
C SER A 231 6.07 -0.50 -17.55
N MET A 232 6.43 0.55 -18.30
CA MET A 232 7.41 0.47 -19.38
C MET A 232 8.80 0.02 -18.86
N ARG A 233 9.25 0.56 -17.74
CA ARG A 233 10.53 0.18 -17.12
C ARG A 233 10.53 -1.27 -16.65
N ILE A 234 9.44 -1.73 -16.01
CA ILE A 234 9.28 -3.13 -15.59
C ILE A 234 9.25 -4.06 -16.82
N ALA A 235 8.53 -3.68 -17.87
CA ALA A 235 8.48 -4.44 -19.12
C ALA A 235 9.89 -4.66 -19.71
N SER A 236 10.70 -3.60 -19.75
CA SER A 236 12.10 -3.71 -20.16
C SER A 236 12.91 -4.64 -19.26
N LEU A 237 12.74 -4.56 -17.92
CA LEU A 237 13.43 -5.43 -16.97
C LEU A 237 13.04 -6.90 -17.09
N LYS A 238 11.80 -7.18 -17.48
CA LYS A 238 11.23 -8.53 -17.60
C LYS A 238 11.23 -9.05 -19.04
N ASN A 239 11.81 -8.29 -20.01
CA ASN A 239 11.85 -8.63 -21.43
C ASN A 239 10.45 -8.97 -22.01
N CYS A 240 9.47 -8.12 -21.73
CA CYS A 240 8.12 -8.28 -22.24
C CYS A 240 7.50 -6.93 -22.67
N ASP A 241 6.29 -6.96 -23.25
CA ASP A 241 5.55 -5.77 -23.66
C ASP A 241 4.97 -5.01 -22.46
N ALA A 242 4.97 -3.69 -22.52
CA ALA A 242 4.37 -2.82 -21.48
C ALA A 242 2.87 -3.08 -21.30
N LYS A 243 2.12 -3.33 -22.39
CA LYS A 243 0.70 -3.69 -22.33
C LYS A 243 0.46 -5.00 -21.56
N ARG A 244 1.41 -5.95 -21.65
CA ARG A 244 1.34 -7.17 -20.85
C ARG A 244 1.47 -6.84 -19.37
N ILE A 245 2.41 -5.98 -18.99
CA ILE A 245 2.55 -5.54 -17.60
C ILE A 245 1.27 -4.86 -17.13
N GLU A 246 0.75 -3.89 -17.87
CA GLU A 246 -0.48 -3.17 -17.53
C GLU A 246 -1.67 -4.12 -17.35
N SER A 247 -1.83 -5.08 -18.26
CA SER A 247 -2.90 -6.09 -18.16
C SER A 247 -2.76 -6.97 -16.92
N VAL A 248 -1.55 -7.43 -16.63
CA VAL A 248 -1.31 -8.31 -15.47
C VAL A 248 -1.50 -7.57 -14.15
N VAL A 249 -0.93 -6.36 -14.01
CA VAL A 249 -1.06 -5.60 -12.75
C VAL A 249 -2.51 -5.18 -12.49
N LEU A 250 -3.28 -4.88 -13.54
CA LEU A 250 -4.71 -4.60 -13.40
C LEU A 250 -5.49 -5.85 -13.02
N ALA A 251 -5.16 -7.03 -13.58
CA ALA A 251 -5.76 -8.29 -13.19
C ALA A 251 -5.44 -8.64 -11.73
N ASN A 252 -4.20 -8.43 -11.30
CA ASN A 252 -3.79 -8.61 -9.90
C ASN A 252 -4.55 -7.65 -8.97
N ALA A 253 -4.65 -6.37 -9.34
CA ALA A 253 -5.44 -5.42 -8.56
C ALA A 253 -6.91 -5.86 -8.44
N ARG A 254 -7.53 -6.31 -9.55
CA ARG A 254 -8.91 -6.84 -9.54
C ARG A 254 -9.09 -8.09 -8.69
N SER A 255 -8.05 -8.88 -8.50
CA SER A 255 -8.13 -10.12 -7.68
C SER A 255 -8.19 -9.84 -6.18
N ILE A 256 -7.69 -8.68 -5.72
CA ILE A 256 -7.62 -8.32 -4.30
C ILE A 256 -8.47 -7.10 -3.94
N PHE A 257 -8.67 -6.17 -4.88
CA PHE A 257 -9.53 -5.01 -4.69
C PHE A 257 -10.88 -5.21 -5.40
N ASP A 258 -11.95 -4.78 -4.75
CA ASP A 258 -13.30 -4.81 -5.33
C ASP A 258 -13.47 -3.65 -6.33
N LEU A 259 -12.86 -3.79 -7.50
CA LEU A 259 -12.90 -2.79 -8.57
C LEU A 259 -14.20 -2.93 -9.36
N ARG A 260 -15.10 -1.94 -9.21
CA ARG A 260 -16.41 -1.88 -9.87
C ARG A 260 -16.42 -1.02 -11.14
#